data_b6ce4c49426d8c69d4f19471dd3b96d2
#
_entry.id   b6ce4c49426d8c69d4f19471dd3b96d2
#
_cell.length_a   1.000
_cell.length_b   1.000
_cell.length_c   1.000
_cell.angle_alpha   90.00
_cell.angle_beta   90.00
_cell.angle_gamma   90.00
#
_symmetry.space_group_name_H-M   'P 1'
#
loop_
_entity.id
_entity.type
_entity.pdbx_description
1 polymer ?
#
loop_
_entity_poly.entity_id
_entity_poly.type
_entity_poly.pdbx_seq_one_letter_code
_entity_poly.pdbx_strand_id
1 'polypeptide(L)'
;RLIKDVDLENYDYICFSDQDDIWYKDKIKNAIDCLVFNNANCYSSNVIAYYPSGRKNLVDKAQSQTQFDYFFEAAGPGCTYVIKKETLIEFKKFIINNKNAAQDICLHDWFLYSFARTRNYSWYIDRKPTMLYRQHENNQVGANISFKAKYKRLGLVRNKWYRKEVTKIANALADDSFVNNQLGKGYIGNLILALSFWKLRRKKADKIYIL
;
A
#
# COMPACT_ATOMS: atom_id res chain seq x y z
N ARG A 1 13.82 5.14 -6.43
CA ARG A 1 15.06 5.04 -7.20
C ARG A 1 15.23 3.63 -7.75
N LEU A 2 15.27 2.57 -6.92
CA LEU A 2 15.49 1.19 -7.37
C LEU A 2 14.59 0.75 -8.55
N ILE A 3 13.30 1.04 -8.49
CA ILE A 3 12.35 0.66 -9.55
C ILE A 3 12.72 1.28 -10.91
N LYS A 4 13.31 2.48 -10.92
CA LYS A 4 13.74 3.16 -12.16
C LYS A 4 14.97 2.51 -12.77
N ASP A 5 15.88 2.03 -11.92
CA ASP A 5 17.20 1.62 -12.33
C ASP A 5 17.30 0.10 -12.59
N VAL A 6 16.36 -0.70 -12.06
CA VAL A 6 16.38 -2.17 -12.19
C VAL A 6 16.14 -2.63 -13.62
N ASP A 7 16.94 -3.60 -14.07
CA ASP A 7 16.67 -4.36 -15.28
C ASP A 7 15.64 -5.47 -14.99
N LEU A 8 14.62 -5.56 -15.82
CA LEU A 8 13.49 -6.47 -15.65
C LEU A 8 13.42 -7.53 -16.76
N GLU A 9 14.32 -7.52 -17.76
CA GLU A 9 14.18 -8.32 -18.98
C GLU A 9 14.11 -9.82 -18.71
N ASN A 10 14.93 -10.31 -17.79
CA ASN A 10 15.11 -11.74 -17.54
C ASN A 10 14.27 -12.31 -16.39
N TYR A 11 13.26 -11.57 -15.92
CA TYR A 11 12.46 -11.97 -14.76
C TYR A 11 10.97 -11.93 -15.08
N ASP A 12 10.20 -12.91 -14.60
CA ASP A 12 8.75 -12.94 -14.74
C ASP A 12 8.04 -12.25 -13.59
N TYR A 13 8.65 -12.27 -12.40
CA TYR A 13 8.11 -11.70 -11.17
C TYR A 13 9.16 -10.88 -10.44
N ILE A 14 8.74 -9.77 -9.87
CA ILE A 14 9.58 -8.89 -9.07
C ILE A 14 9.04 -8.82 -7.66
N CYS A 15 9.94 -9.01 -6.67
CA CYS A 15 9.62 -8.98 -5.26
C CYS A 15 10.30 -7.81 -4.59
N PHE A 16 9.61 -7.16 -3.66
CA PHE A 16 10.22 -6.16 -2.79
C PHE A 16 10.66 -6.83 -1.48
N SER A 17 11.79 -6.38 -0.96
CA SER A 17 12.37 -6.90 0.27
C SER A 17 12.91 -5.77 1.12
N ASP A 18 12.58 -5.79 2.40
CA ASP A 18 13.28 -5.01 3.40
C ASP A 18 14.43 -5.86 3.95
N GLN A 19 15.53 -5.21 4.32
CA GLN A 19 16.79 -5.87 4.67
C GLN A 19 16.77 -6.62 6.00
N ASP A 20 15.80 -6.34 6.86
CA ASP A 20 15.71 -6.82 8.24
C ASP A 20 14.57 -7.80 8.48
N ASP A 21 13.79 -8.13 7.45
CA ASP A 21 12.66 -9.05 7.53
C ASP A 21 13.08 -10.52 7.39
N ILE A 22 12.29 -11.40 8.01
CA ILE A 22 12.53 -12.85 7.95
C ILE A 22 11.44 -13.49 7.09
N TRP A 23 11.79 -13.87 5.86
CA TRP A 23 10.88 -14.54 4.95
C TRP A 23 10.68 -16.00 5.32
N TYR A 24 9.46 -16.49 5.22
CA TYR A 24 9.22 -17.94 5.29
C TYR A 24 9.72 -18.60 4.00
N LYS A 25 10.19 -19.85 4.12
CA LYS A 25 10.82 -20.61 3.04
C LYS A 25 10.01 -20.61 1.75
N ASP A 26 8.69 -20.72 1.85
CA ASP A 26 7.80 -20.86 0.70
C ASP A 26 7.14 -19.53 0.28
N LYS A 27 7.62 -18.38 0.79
CA LYS A 27 6.99 -17.06 0.53
C LYS A 27 6.77 -16.81 -0.95
N ILE A 28 7.83 -16.93 -1.76
CA ILE A 28 7.78 -16.61 -3.19
C ILE A 28 6.96 -17.63 -3.95
N LYS A 29 7.15 -18.92 -3.67
CA LYS A 29 6.37 -19.99 -4.28
C LYS A 29 4.87 -19.78 -4.04
N ASN A 30 4.46 -19.58 -2.78
CA ASN A 30 3.06 -19.35 -2.42
C ASN A 30 2.49 -18.11 -3.12
N ALA A 31 3.27 -17.02 -3.22
CA ALA A 31 2.83 -15.81 -3.89
C ALA A 31 2.59 -16.05 -5.39
N ILE A 32 3.50 -16.76 -6.08
CA ILE A 32 3.35 -17.09 -7.49
C ILE A 32 2.15 -18.02 -7.71
N ASP A 33 2.01 -19.06 -6.88
CA ASP A 33 0.85 -19.98 -6.95
C ASP A 33 -0.47 -19.20 -6.79
N CYS A 34 -0.53 -18.24 -5.86
CA CYS A 34 -1.70 -17.37 -5.68
C CYS A 34 -1.95 -16.44 -6.89
N LEU A 35 -0.90 -15.87 -7.47
CA LEU A 35 -1.02 -15.03 -8.67
C LEU A 35 -1.60 -15.81 -9.85
N VAL A 36 -1.12 -17.04 -10.05
CA VAL A 36 -1.59 -17.92 -11.13
C VAL A 36 -3.03 -18.35 -10.86
N PHE A 37 -3.33 -18.87 -9.67
CA PHE A 37 -4.65 -19.39 -9.32
C PHE A 37 -5.75 -18.32 -9.40
N ASN A 38 -5.46 -17.10 -8.94
CA ASN A 38 -6.43 -15.99 -8.94
C ASN A 38 -6.39 -15.15 -10.22
N ASN A 39 -5.58 -15.53 -11.22
CA ASN A 39 -5.31 -14.72 -12.40
C ASN A 39 -5.00 -13.26 -12.05
N ALA A 40 -4.18 -13.05 -11.00
CA ALA A 40 -3.85 -11.72 -10.52
C ALA A 40 -2.54 -11.20 -11.11
N ASN A 41 -2.42 -9.87 -11.19
CA ASN A 41 -1.21 -9.18 -11.66
C ASN A 41 -0.25 -8.88 -10.51
N CYS A 42 -0.80 -8.63 -9.33
CA CYS A 42 -0.08 -8.22 -8.15
C CYS A 42 -0.52 -9.02 -6.93
N TYR A 43 0.42 -9.26 -6.03
CA TYR A 43 0.22 -9.98 -4.78
C TYR A 43 0.76 -9.19 -3.61
N SER A 44 0.09 -9.29 -2.48
CA SER A 44 0.58 -8.94 -1.15
C SER A 44 0.01 -9.91 -0.11
N SER A 45 0.51 -9.86 1.12
CA SER A 45 0.02 -10.73 2.18
C SER A 45 -0.06 -10.05 3.53
N ASN A 46 -0.77 -10.68 4.46
CA ASN A 46 -0.60 -10.41 5.87
C ASN A 46 0.83 -10.68 6.32
N VAL A 47 1.25 -10.08 7.42
CA VAL A 47 2.55 -10.32 8.06
C VAL A 47 2.39 -10.55 9.56
N ILE A 48 3.40 -11.19 10.16
CA ILE A 48 3.52 -11.27 11.62
C ILE A 48 4.53 -10.20 12.07
N ALA A 49 4.04 -9.15 12.71
CA ALA A 49 4.91 -8.18 13.36
C ALA A 49 5.68 -8.87 14.50
N TYR A 50 7.02 -8.81 14.43
CA TYR A 50 7.93 -9.47 15.35
C TYR A 50 8.75 -8.42 16.12
N TYR A 51 8.61 -8.40 17.42
CA TYR A 51 9.22 -7.41 18.32
C TYR A 51 10.48 -7.95 18.98
N PRO A 52 11.43 -7.08 19.41
CA PRO A 52 12.63 -7.48 20.16
C PRO A 52 12.32 -8.29 21.43
N SER A 53 11.15 -8.07 22.03
CA SER A 53 10.67 -8.83 23.20
C SER A 53 10.25 -10.27 22.89
N GLY A 54 10.33 -10.72 21.63
CA GLY A 54 9.81 -12.01 21.18
C GLY A 54 8.30 -12.01 20.90
N ARG A 55 7.58 -10.94 21.24
CA ARG A 55 6.14 -10.82 20.97
C ARG A 55 5.86 -10.83 19.48
N LYS A 56 4.77 -11.50 19.10
CA LYS A 56 4.29 -11.59 17.71
C LYS A 56 2.84 -11.16 17.62
N ASN A 57 2.49 -10.35 16.60
CA ASN A 57 1.13 -9.92 16.34
C ASN A 57 0.83 -10.00 14.85
N LEU A 58 -0.37 -10.47 14.49
CA LEU A 58 -0.84 -10.45 13.12
C LEU A 58 -1.14 -8.99 12.70
N VAL A 59 -0.56 -8.59 11.58
CA VAL A 59 -0.95 -7.38 10.85
C VAL A 59 -1.87 -7.81 9.72
N ASP A 60 -3.17 -7.73 9.96
CA ASP A 60 -4.19 -8.15 9.01
C ASP A 60 -4.53 -7.01 8.04
N LYS A 61 -4.26 -7.24 6.75
CA LYS A 61 -4.54 -6.35 5.62
C LYS A 61 -5.43 -7.00 4.56
N ALA A 62 -5.77 -8.29 4.74
CA ALA A 62 -6.48 -9.08 3.74
C ALA A 62 -8.01 -8.96 3.86
N GLN A 63 -8.52 -7.78 4.16
CA GLN A 63 -9.95 -7.49 4.04
C GLN A 63 -10.33 -7.30 2.57
N SER A 64 -11.61 -7.53 2.25
CA SER A 64 -12.13 -7.32 0.90
C SER A 64 -11.86 -5.90 0.41
N GLN A 65 -11.31 -5.79 -0.78
CA GLN A 65 -11.05 -4.51 -1.43
C GLN A 65 -12.36 -3.76 -1.67
N THR A 66 -12.31 -2.44 -1.56
CA THR A 66 -13.45 -1.55 -1.83
C THR A 66 -13.20 -0.75 -3.10
N GLN A 67 -14.19 0.04 -3.51
CA GLN A 67 -14.13 0.75 -4.79
C GLN A 67 -12.94 1.70 -4.90
N PHE A 68 -12.57 2.38 -3.80
CA PHE A 68 -11.54 3.42 -3.78
C PHE A 68 -10.55 3.27 -2.60
N ASP A 69 -10.44 2.08 -2.00
CA ASP A 69 -9.54 1.85 -0.86
C ASP A 69 -8.08 2.21 -1.17
N TYR A 70 -7.69 2.02 -2.40
CA TYR A 70 -6.32 2.24 -2.87
C TYR A 70 -5.86 3.72 -2.77
N PHE A 71 -6.77 4.68 -2.75
CA PHE A 71 -6.41 6.08 -2.45
C PHE A 71 -6.13 6.31 -0.97
N PHE A 72 -6.61 5.44 -0.09
CA PHE A 72 -6.61 5.67 1.36
C PHE A 72 -5.77 4.67 2.16
N GLU A 73 -5.31 3.59 1.54
CA GLU A 73 -4.46 2.58 2.20
C GLU A 73 -3.71 1.72 1.19
N ALA A 74 -2.51 1.23 1.60
CA ALA A 74 -1.75 0.27 0.82
C ALA A 74 -2.34 -1.14 0.95
N ALA A 75 -2.00 -2.04 0.02
CA ALA A 75 -2.43 -3.44 0.06
C ALA A 75 -1.79 -4.24 1.21
N GLY A 76 -0.79 -3.69 1.86
CA GLY A 76 0.00 -4.27 2.94
C GLY A 76 1.39 -3.66 2.96
N PRO A 77 2.31 -4.15 3.80
CA PRO A 77 3.71 -3.74 3.76
C PRO A 77 4.34 -4.06 2.40
N GLY A 78 5.08 -3.10 1.84
CA GLY A 78 5.71 -3.23 0.51
C GLY A 78 6.60 -4.46 0.37
N CYS A 79 7.27 -4.86 1.45
CA CYS A 79 8.10 -6.06 1.49
C CYS A 79 7.34 -7.40 1.27
N THR A 80 6.00 -7.37 1.22
CA THR A 80 5.18 -8.53 0.84
C THR A 80 4.88 -8.60 -0.65
N TYR A 81 5.16 -7.54 -1.40
CA TYR A 81 4.71 -7.43 -2.79
C TYR A 81 5.47 -8.37 -3.72
N VAL A 82 4.70 -9.07 -4.55
CA VAL A 82 5.17 -9.85 -5.70
C VAL A 82 4.34 -9.41 -6.90
N ILE A 83 5.02 -8.88 -7.92
CA ILE A 83 4.40 -8.20 -9.05
C ILE A 83 4.83 -8.86 -10.33
N LYS A 84 3.90 -9.12 -11.26
CA LYS A 84 4.21 -9.55 -12.62
C LYS A 84 5.03 -8.49 -13.33
N LYS A 85 6.03 -8.90 -14.09
CA LYS A 85 6.96 -8.04 -14.82
C LYS A 85 6.24 -6.94 -15.61
N GLU A 86 5.21 -7.30 -16.37
CA GLU A 86 4.48 -6.38 -17.24
C GLU A 86 3.90 -5.21 -16.45
N THR A 87 3.29 -5.50 -15.30
CA THR A 87 2.71 -4.46 -14.43
C THR A 87 3.79 -3.52 -13.87
N LEU A 88 4.95 -4.07 -13.48
CA LEU A 88 6.03 -3.23 -12.96
C LEU A 88 6.72 -2.42 -14.07
N ILE A 89 6.82 -2.94 -15.29
CA ILE A 89 7.30 -2.19 -16.45
C ILE A 89 6.40 -0.97 -16.72
N GLU A 90 5.08 -1.15 -16.70
CA GLU A 90 4.14 -0.04 -16.89
C GLU A 90 4.24 0.99 -15.76
N PHE A 91 4.39 0.54 -14.52
CA PHE A 91 4.63 1.46 -13.40
C PHE A 91 5.98 2.19 -13.54
N LYS A 92 7.05 1.49 -13.94
CA LYS A 92 8.37 2.10 -14.22
C LYS A 92 8.27 3.19 -15.28
N LYS A 93 7.61 2.92 -16.42
CA LYS A 93 7.36 3.92 -17.46
C LYS A 93 6.58 5.11 -16.91
N PHE A 94 5.53 4.84 -16.13
CA PHE A 94 4.70 5.89 -15.53
C PHE A 94 5.51 6.82 -14.62
N ILE A 95 6.32 6.31 -13.70
CA ILE A 95 7.12 7.13 -12.79
C ILE A 95 8.27 7.86 -13.48
N ILE A 96 8.75 7.37 -14.62
CA ILE A 96 9.75 8.08 -15.43
C ILE A 96 9.11 9.27 -16.13
N ASN A 97 7.94 9.07 -16.74
CA ASN A 97 7.23 10.12 -17.49
C ASN A 97 6.61 11.17 -16.56
N ASN A 98 6.27 10.80 -15.31
CA ASN A 98 5.68 11.70 -14.31
C ASN A 98 6.64 11.96 -13.14
N LYS A 99 7.91 12.21 -13.43
CA LYS A 99 9.00 12.28 -12.45
C LYS A 99 8.72 13.23 -11.29
N ASN A 100 8.23 14.43 -11.56
CA ASN A 100 7.98 15.44 -10.53
C ASN A 100 6.89 14.97 -9.54
N ALA A 101 5.77 14.50 -10.04
CA ALA A 101 4.66 14.01 -9.21
C ALA A 101 5.06 12.76 -8.39
N ALA A 102 5.83 11.85 -9.00
CA ALA A 102 6.26 10.61 -8.35
C ALA A 102 7.32 10.82 -7.25
N GLN A 103 8.15 11.86 -7.34
CA GLN A 103 9.20 12.16 -6.35
C GLN A 103 8.63 12.66 -5.02
N ASP A 104 7.47 13.28 -5.02
CA ASP A 104 6.84 13.88 -3.85
C ASP A 104 6.05 12.87 -2.99
N ILE A 105 5.85 11.65 -3.49
CA ILE A 105 5.09 10.61 -2.80
C ILE A 105 6.00 9.84 -1.85
N CYS A 106 5.65 9.85 -0.55
CA CYS A 106 6.49 9.28 0.50
C CYS A 106 6.48 7.74 0.54
N LEU A 107 5.33 7.12 0.24
CA LEU A 107 5.12 5.67 0.39
C LEU A 107 4.99 5.01 -0.98
N HIS A 108 6.08 4.40 -1.44
CA HIS A 108 6.16 3.74 -2.74
C HIS A 108 5.23 2.53 -2.89
N ASP A 109 5.00 1.79 -1.82
CA ASP A 109 4.11 0.64 -1.75
C ASP A 109 2.65 1.06 -1.92
N TRP A 110 2.23 2.12 -1.25
CA TRP A 110 0.90 2.69 -1.42
C TRP A 110 0.71 3.23 -2.84
N PHE A 111 1.71 3.93 -3.38
CA PHE A 111 1.63 4.48 -4.74
C PHE A 111 1.52 3.39 -5.81
N LEU A 112 2.32 2.31 -5.70
CA LEU A 112 2.23 1.18 -6.62
C LEU A 112 0.86 0.49 -6.56
N TYR A 113 0.31 0.29 -5.34
CA TYR A 113 -1.03 -0.26 -5.18
C TYR A 113 -2.08 0.63 -5.84
N SER A 114 -2.02 1.95 -5.61
CA SER A 114 -2.94 2.92 -6.20
C SER A 114 -2.84 2.92 -7.73
N PHE A 115 -1.63 2.93 -8.28
CA PHE A 115 -1.39 2.83 -9.72
C PHE A 115 -2.00 1.56 -10.31
N ALA A 116 -1.72 0.41 -9.71
CA ALA A 116 -2.22 -0.86 -10.21
C ALA A 116 -3.76 -0.87 -10.24
N ARG A 117 -4.40 -0.40 -9.17
CA ARG A 117 -5.86 -0.37 -9.05
C ARG A 117 -6.53 0.62 -10.02
N THR A 118 -5.95 1.81 -10.24
CA THR A 118 -6.46 2.79 -11.21
C THR A 118 -6.33 2.32 -12.66
N ARG A 119 -5.37 1.42 -12.93
CA ARG A 119 -5.16 0.80 -14.25
C ARG A 119 -5.88 -0.54 -14.40
N ASN A 120 -6.77 -0.90 -13.45
CA ASN A 120 -7.53 -2.14 -13.44
C ASN A 120 -6.67 -3.41 -13.38
N TYR A 121 -5.42 -3.33 -12.91
CA TYR A 121 -4.64 -4.51 -12.59
C TYR A 121 -5.25 -5.21 -11.37
N SER A 122 -5.44 -6.51 -11.48
CA SER A 122 -5.95 -7.33 -10.38
C SER A 122 -4.90 -7.49 -9.29
N TRP A 123 -5.30 -7.25 -8.04
CA TRP A 123 -4.43 -7.37 -6.86
C TRP A 123 -5.01 -8.39 -5.89
N TYR A 124 -4.25 -9.44 -5.57
CA TYR A 124 -4.63 -10.43 -4.58
C TYR A 124 -3.94 -10.13 -3.24
N ILE A 125 -4.72 -10.04 -2.16
CA ILE A 125 -4.20 -9.82 -0.80
C ILE A 125 -4.42 -11.11 -0.01
N ASP A 126 -3.35 -11.84 0.27
CA ASP A 126 -3.40 -13.12 0.94
C ASP A 126 -3.58 -12.96 2.46
N ARG A 127 -4.49 -13.74 3.03
CA ARG A 127 -4.71 -13.83 4.48
C ARG A 127 -3.57 -14.54 5.20
N LYS A 128 -2.84 -15.42 4.50
CA LYS A 128 -1.73 -16.18 5.08
C LYS A 128 -0.52 -15.29 5.24
N PRO A 129 0.02 -15.11 6.47
CA PRO A 129 1.29 -14.40 6.64
C PRO A 129 2.43 -15.16 5.97
N THR A 130 3.31 -14.45 5.27
CA THR A 130 4.42 -15.06 4.53
C THR A 130 5.79 -14.72 5.12
N MET A 131 5.82 -13.93 6.20
CA MET A 131 7.07 -13.45 6.80
C MET A 131 6.88 -12.93 8.23
N LEU A 132 8.00 -12.83 8.95
CA LEU A 132 8.09 -12.05 10.17
C LEU A 132 8.57 -10.64 9.81
N TYR A 133 7.71 -9.67 10.03
CA TYR A 133 7.98 -8.24 9.80
C TYR A 133 8.60 -7.65 11.06
N ARG A 134 9.91 -7.41 11.03
CA ARG A 134 10.66 -6.97 12.22
C ARG A 134 10.25 -5.57 12.64
N GLN A 135 10.03 -5.41 13.93
CA GLN A 135 9.68 -4.12 14.53
C GLN A 135 10.83 -3.58 15.34
N HIS A 136 11.30 -2.39 15.00
CA HIS A 136 12.30 -1.63 15.73
C HIS A 136 11.92 -0.14 15.76
N GLU A 137 12.62 0.66 16.55
CA GLU A 137 12.27 2.08 16.77
C GLU A 137 12.37 2.93 15.48
N ASN A 138 13.20 2.52 14.53
CA ASN A 138 13.46 3.24 13.28
C ASN A 138 12.52 2.84 12.11
N ASN A 139 11.53 1.97 12.33
CA ASN A 139 10.57 1.66 11.25
C ASN A 139 9.82 2.92 10.83
N GLN A 140 9.82 3.23 9.54
CA GLN A 140 9.08 4.39 9.00
C GLN A 140 7.58 4.26 9.26
N VAL A 141 7.04 3.06 9.02
CA VAL A 141 5.64 2.70 9.30
C VAL A 141 5.63 1.37 10.05
N GLY A 142 5.72 1.42 11.37
CA GLY A 142 5.65 0.22 12.19
C GLY A 142 4.23 -0.33 12.37
N ALA A 143 4.11 -1.54 12.93
CA ALA A 143 2.83 -2.17 13.27
C ALA A 143 2.17 -1.50 14.49
N ASN A 144 1.88 -0.27 14.41
CA ASN A 144 1.11 0.73 15.18
C ASN A 144 0.29 0.26 16.43
N ILE A 145 0.89 -0.52 17.34
CA ILE A 145 0.19 -1.09 18.50
C ILE A 145 0.52 -0.33 19.81
N SER A 146 1.53 0.56 19.83
CA SER A 146 1.95 1.25 21.04
C SER A 146 1.28 2.62 21.26
N PHE A 147 1.23 3.10 22.51
CA PHE A 147 0.76 4.45 22.85
C PHE A 147 1.59 5.55 22.14
N LYS A 148 2.93 5.37 22.00
CA LYS A 148 3.80 6.27 21.21
C LYS A 148 3.36 6.36 19.75
N ALA A 149 2.92 5.25 19.16
CA ALA A 149 2.42 5.23 17.79
C ALA A 149 1.08 6.00 17.64
N LYS A 150 0.21 5.95 18.68
CA LYS A 150 -1.03 6.76 18.69
C LYS A 150 -0.70 8.26 18.75
N TYR A 151 0.28 8.67 19.55
CA TYR A 151 0.72 10.07 19.65
C TYR A 151 1.34 10.57 18.33
N LYS A 152 2.18 9.75 17.68
CA LYS A 152 2.75 10.04 16.35
C LYS A 152 1.65 10.21 15.30
N ARG A 153 0.61 9.36 15.34
CA ARG A 153 -0.57 9.48 14.47
C ARG A 153 -1.33 10.79 14.68
N LEU A 154 -1.55 11.21 15.93
CA LEU A 154 -2.19 12.50 16.24
C LEU A 154 -1.39 13.67 15.63
N GLY A 155 -0.05 13.64 15.70
CA GLY A 155 0.81 14.61 15.02
C GLY A 155 0.63 14.62 13.51
N LEU A 156 0.56 13.45 12.88
CA LEU A 156 0.34 13.32 11.44
C LEU A 156 -1.05 13.82 11.01
N VAL A 157 -2.09 13.56 11.82
CA VAL A 157 -3.44 14.10 11.59
C VAL A 157 -3.42 15.63 11.71
N ARG A 158 -2.82 16.18 12.78
CA ARG A 158 -2.71 17.62 12.99
C ARG A 158 -1.98 18.32 11.83
N ASN A 159 -0.94 17.72 11.28
CA ASN A 159 -0.17 18.27 10.16
C ASN A 159 -0.82 18.00 8.79
N LYS A 160 -2.01 17.39 8.77
CA LYS A 160 -2.72 16.99 7.54
C LYS A 160 -1.86 16.15 6.58
N TRP A 161 -0.86 15.43 7.12
CA TRP A 161 0.09 14.65 6.31
C TRP A 161 -0.64 13.61 5.46
N TYR A 162 -1.53 12.86 6.09
CA TYR A 162 -2.29 11.82 5.43
C TYR A 162 -3.11 12.35 4.24
N ARG A 163 -3.84 13.45 4.46
CA ARG A 163 -4.60 14.11 3.38
C ARG A 163 -3.68 14.58 2.25
N LYS A 164 -2.52 15.15 2.57
CA LYS A 164 -1.54 15.58 1.56
C LYS A 164 -1.09 14.40 0.72
N GLU A 165 -0.78 13.25 1.33
CA GLU A 165 -0.37 12.05 0.57
C GLU A 165 -1.50 11.51 -0.32
N VAL A 166 -2.74 11.41 0.18
CA VAL A 166 -3.92 11.05 -0.63
C VAL A 166 -4.04 11.98 -1.84
N THR A 167 -3.94 13.29 -1.62
CA THR A 167 -4.06 14.30 -2.70
C THR A 167 -2.91 14.17 -3.71
N LYS A 168 -1.68 13.96 -3.26
CA LYS A 168 -0.53 13.75 -4.15
C LYS A 168 -0.71 12.52 -5.04
N ILE A 169 -1.13 11.39 -4.44
CA ILE A 169 -1.37 10.15 -5.17
C ILE A 169 -2.50 10.34 -6.20
N ALA A 170 -3.63 10.94 -5.79
CA ALA A 170 -4.76 11.19 -6.68
C ALA A 170 -4.38 12.09 -7.86
N ASN A 171 -3.68 13.19 -7.60
CA ASN A 171 -3.19 14.11 -8.64
C ASN A 171 -2.16 13.45 -9.56
N ALA A 172 -1.22 12.66 -9.01
CA ALA A 172 -0.20 12.00 -9.80
C ALA A 172 -0.80 10.97 -10.78
N LEU A 173 -1.86 10.29 -10.38
CA LEU A 173 -2.53 9.31 -11.22
C LEU A 173 -3.46 9.94 -12.26
N ALA A 174 -3.68 11.26 -12.19
CA ALA A 174 -4.56 12.03 -13.08
C ALA A 174 -5.93 11.36 -13.29
N ASP A 175 -6.48 10.82 -12.19
CA ASP A 175 -7.72 10.06 -12.21
C ASP A 175 -8.91 11.00 -11.98
N ASP A 176 -9.86 11.03 -12.91
CA ASP A 176 -11.13 11.75 -12.79
C ASP A 176 -12.12 11.04 -11.84
N SER A 177 -11.59 10.26 -10.89
CA SER A 177 -12.39 9.51 -9.94
C SER A 177 -13.23 10.42 -9.03
N PHE A 178 -14.26 9.80 -8.46
CA PHE A 178 -15.07 10.40 -7.40
C PHE A 178 -14.19 10.99 -6.29
N VAL A 179 -13.10 10.31 -5.90
CA VAL A 179 -12.20 10.76 -4.82
C VAL A 179 -11.51 12.06 -5.20
N ASN A 180 -10.89 12.12 -6.39
CA ASN A 180 -10.17 13.31 -6.84
C ASN A 180 -11.10 14.53 -6.96
N ASN A 181 -12.28 14.32 -7.48
CA ASN A 181 -13.31 15.37 -7.58
C ASN A 181 -13.74 15.91 -6.20
N GLN A 182 -13.83 15.05 -5.17
CA GLN A 182 -14.19 15.51 -3.84
C GLN A 182 -13.02 16.20 -3.10
N LEU A 183 -11.78 15.76 -3.33
CA LEU A 183 -10.60 16.39 -2.73
C LEU A 183 -10.47 17.88 -3.10
N GLY A 184 -10.90 18.26 -4.31
CA GLY A 184 -10.90 19.64 -4.79
C GLY A 184 -12.00 20.53 -4.17
N LYS A 185 -13.03 19.96 -3.53
CA LYS A 185 -14.21 20.71 -3.00
C LYS A 185 -14.08 21.15 -1.52
N GLY A 186 -12.88 21.12 -0.95
CA GLY A 186 -12.63 21.58 0.41
C GLY A 186 -13.45 20.83 1.48
N TYR A 187 -14.11 21.56 2.38
CA TYR A 187 -14.87 20.96 3.49
C TYR A 187 -16.06 20.11 3.03
N ILE A 188 -16.76 20.55 1.99
CA ILE A 188 -17.93 19.83 1.45
C ILE A 188 -17.47 18.48 0.87
N GLY A 189 -16.41 18.49 0.09
CA GLY A 189 -15.85 17.26 -0.44
C GLY A 189 -15.36 16.30 0.64
N ASN A 190 -14.76 16.81 1.72
CA ASN A 190 -14.37 16.00 2.87
C ASN A 190 -15.56 15.34 3.55
N LEU A 191 -16.66 16.08 3.74
CA LEU A 191 -17.87 15.54 4.31
C LEU A 191 -18.46 14.42 3.44
N ILE A 192 -18.49 14.63 2.13
CA ILE A 192 -18.96 13.59 1.18
C ILE A 192 -18.06 12.34 1.24
N LEU A 193 -16.74 12.51 1.28
CA LEU A 193 -15.80 11.39 1.45
C LEU A 193 -16.03 10.68 2.79
N ALA A 194 -16.18 11.43 3.88
CA ALA A 194 -16.46 10.85 5.19
C ALA A 194 -17.77 10.04 5.21
N LEU A 195 -18.83 10.55 4.60
CA LEU A 195 -20.10 9.84 4.45
C LEU A 195 -20.00 8.62 3.52
N SER A 196 -19.01 8.59 2.64
CA SER A 196 -18.76 7.47 1.69
C SER A 196 -17.75 6.44 2.21
N PHE A 197 -17.50 6.40 3.50
CA PHE A 197 -16.46 5.60 4.15
C PHE A 197 -16.42 4.12 3.75
N TRP A 198 -17.57 3.52 3.43
CA TRP A 198 -17.67 2.11 3.01
C TRP A 198 -17.02 1.81 1.65
N LYS A 199 -16.85 2.84 0.79
CA LYS A 199 -16.17 2.75 -0.49
C LYS A 199 -14.67 3.00 -0.39
N LEU A 200 -14.19 3.57 0.73
CA LEU A 200 -12.86 4.15 0.87
C LEU A 200 -11.92 3.34 1.76
N ARG A 201 -12.44 2.51 2.64
CA ARG A 201 -11.66 1.75 3.62
C ARG A 201 -12.11 0.30 3.71
N ARG A 202 -11.14 -0.61 3.71
CA ARG A 202 -11.40 -2.04 3.82
C ARG A 202 -11.82 -2.44 5.24
N LYS A 203 -11.05 -2.02 6.26
CA LYS A 203 -11.29 -2.40 7.65
C LYS A 203 -12.36 -1.52 8.30
N LYS A 204 -13.38 -2.15 8.91
CA LYS A 204 -14.49 -1.43 9.58
C LYS A 204 -13.99 -0.44 10.65
N ALA A 205 -12.99 -0.83 11.45
CA ALA A 205 -12.43 0.04 12.50
C ALA A 205 -11.69 1.28 11.95
N ASP A 206 -11.13 1.21 10.74
CA ASP A 206 -10.39 2.31 10.14
C ASP A 206 -11.31 3.29 9.38
N LYS A 207 -12.61 2.95 9.23
CA LYS A 207 -13.62 3.78 8.55
C LYS A 207 -13.90 5.09 9.28
N ILE A 208 -13.58 5.17 10.57
CA ILE A 208 -13.78 6.37 11.41
C ILE A 208 -12.69 7.43 11.13
N TYR A 209 -11.54 7.04 10.55
CA TYR A 209 -10.38 7.90 10.31
C TYR A 209 -10.18 8.10 8.80
N ILE A 210 -11.03 8.91 8.16
CA ILE A 210 -10.94 9.08 6.70
C ILE A 210 -10.07 10.27 6.28
N LEU A 211 -10.10 11.35 7.02
CA LEU A 211 -9.33 12.58 6.70
C LEU A 211 -8.87 13.33 7.94
#